data_f0bb1667613384a364ee2bf897f0a1a9
#
_entry.id   f0bb1667613384a364ee2bf897f0a1a9
#
_cell.length_a   1.000
_cell.length_b   1.000
_cell.length_c   1.000
_cell.angle_alpha   90.00
_cell.angle_beta   90.00
_cell.angle_gamma   90.00
#
_symmetry.space_group_name_H-M   'P 1'
#
loop_
_entity.id
_entity.type
_entity.pdbx_description
1 polymer ?
#
loop_
_entity_poly.entity_id
_entity_poly.type
_entity_poly.pdbx_seq_one_letter_code
_entity_poly.pdbx_strand_id
1 'polypeptide(L)' 'MTLTIETERESPGRWIAEVIELSGVMVYGTSKAEAVAKVKALARRVLADRIRHGEQIPGDLKFERRAA' A
#
# COMPACT_ATOMS: atom_id res chain seq x y z
N MET A 1 -0.04 0.88 -13.98
CA MET A 1 -0.01 -0.12 -12.92
C MET A 1 -1.05 0.21 -11.85
N THR A 2 -1.88 -0.74 -11.52
CA THR A 2 -2.89 -0.55 -10.48
C THR A 2 -2.51 -1.37 -9.24
N LEU A 3 -2.49 -0.70 -8.08
CA LEU A 3 -2.23 -1.34 -6.80
C LEU A 3 -3.49 -1.32 -5.95
N THR A 4 -3.87 -2.46 -5.43
CA THR A 4 -5.09 -2.64 -4.64
C THR A 4 -4.75 -2.59 -3.16
N ILE A 5 -5.40 -1.67 -2.44
CA ILE A 5 -5.22 -1.53 -1.00
C ILE A 5 -6.38 -2.20 -0.29
N GLU A 6 -6.06 -3.17 0.57
CA GLU A 6 -7.01 -3.76 1.49
C GLU A 6 -6.77 -3.24 2.89
N THR A 7 -7.84 -2.96 3.61
CA THR A 7 -7.75 -2.50 5.00
C THR A 7 -8.60 -3.38 5.89
N GLU A 8 -8.15 -3.56 7.12
CA GLU A 8 -8.86 -4.31 8.12
C GLU A 8 -8.66 -3.67 9.48
N ARG A 9 -9.72 -3.60 10.26
CA ARG A 9 -9.64 -3.16 11.65
C ARG A 9 -9.37 -4.37 12.52
N GLU A 10 -8.21 -4.41 13.17
CA GLU A 10 -7.86 -5.53 14.06
C GLU A 10 -8.44 -5.34 15.45
N SER A 11 -8.44 -4.08 15.93
CA SER A 11 -8.97 -3.74 17.24
C SER A 11 -9.25 -2.23 17.26
N PRO A 12 -9.95 -1.69 18.26
CA PRO A 12 -10.13 -0.25 18.37
C PRO A 12 -8.77 0.48 18.35
N GLY A 13 -8.64 1.45 17.44
CA GLY A 13 -7.40 2.21 17.29
C GLY A 13 -6.27 1.44 16.61
N ARG A 14 -6.55 0.29 16.00
CA ARG A 14 -5.52 -0.44 15.26
C ARG A 14 -6.05 -0.92 13.92
N TRP A 15 -5.52 -0.35 12.87
CA TRP A 15 -5.86 -0.70 11.51
C TRP A 15 -4.64 -1.23 10.78
N ILE A 16 -4.88 -2.14 9.85
CA ILE A 16 -3.84 -2.65 8.98
C ILE A 16 -4.22 -2.31 7.55
N ALA A 17 -3.23 -1.94 6.74
CA ALA A 17 -3.40 -1.73 5.31
C ALA A 17 -2.32 -2.50 4.57
N GLU A 18 -2.71 -3.09 3.45
CA GLU A 18 -1.84 -3.95 2.67
C GLU A 18 -2.02 -3.65 1.19
N VAL A 19 -0.94 -3.69 0.42
CA VAL A 19 -1.00 -3.65 -1.04
C VAL A 19 -0.85 -5.09 -1.54
N ILE A 20 -1.94 -5.61 -2.12
CA ILE A 20 -2.03 -7.04 -2.49
C ILE A 20 -0.95 -7.45 -3.50
N GLU A 21 -0.67 -6.59 -4.47
CA GLU A 21 0.26 -6.90 -5.56
C GLU A 21 1.74 -6.82 -5.16
N LEU A 22 2.04 -6.27 -3.98
CA LEU A 22 3.41 -6.12 -3.51
C LEU A 22 3.60 -6.91 -2.23
N SER A 23 4.32 -8.01 -2.33
CA SER A 23 4.60 -8.87 -1.17
C SER A 23 5.33 -8.10 -0.07
N GLY A 24 4.83 -8.19 1.15
CA GLY A 24 5.44 -7.54 2.30
C GLY A 24 5.11 -6.06 2.49
N VAL A 25 4.32 -5.47 1.60
CA VAL A 25 3.92 -4.07 1.73
C VAL A 25 2.65 -4.01 2.58
N MET A 26 2.85 -3.85 3.89
CA MET A 26 1.81 -3.86 4.88
C MET A 26 2.20 -2.93 6.02
N VAL A 27 1.25 -2.14 6.53
CA VAL A 27 1.51 -1.21 7.61
C VAL A 27 0.35 -1.18 8.59
N TYR A 28 0.63 -0.72 9.80
CA TYR A 28 -0.38 -0.46 10.81
C TYR A 28 -0.60 1.05 10.96
N GLY A 29 -1.80 1.42 11.37
CA GLY A 29 -2.15 2.79 11.69
C GLY A 29 -3.18 2.83 12.81
N THR A 30 -3.38 4.00 13.39
CA THR A 30 -4.36 4.20 14.45
C THR A 30 -5.76 4.46 13.89
N SER A 31 -5.85 4.73 12.60
CA SER A 31 -7.09 4.91 11.87
C SER A 31 -6.94 4.32 10.47
N LYS A 32 -8.09 4.12 9.81
CA LYS A 32 -8.10 3.64 8.42
C LYS A 32 -7.36 4.63 7.51
N ALA A 33 -7.64 5.92 7.66
CA ALA A 33 -7.01 6.95 6.85
C ALA A 33 -5.49 6.97 7.02
N GLU A 34 -5.02 6.83 8.26
CA GLU A 34 -3.59 6.79 8.54
C GLU A 34 -2.94 5.56 7.91
N ALA A 35 -3.55 4.39 8.08
CA ALA A 35 -3.01 3.15 7.51
C ALA A 35 -2.93 3.23 5.99
N VAL A 36 -3.97 3.77 5.34
CA VAL A 36 -3.99 3.95 3.88
C VAL A 36 -2.88 4.90 3.43
N ALA A 37 -2.73 6.04 4.10
CA ALA A 37 -1.69 7.01 3.76
C ALA A 37 -0.30 6.40 3.90
N LYS A 38 -0.07 5.66 4.97
CA LYS A 38 1.22 5.01 5.23
C LYS A 38 1.53 3.92 4.20
N VAL A 39 0.54 3.10 3.84
CA VAL A 39 0.78 2.01 2.88
C VAL A 39 1.05 2.55 1.49
N LYS A 40 0.41 3.66 1.11
CA LYS A 40 0.70 4.32 -0.17
C LYS A 40 2.14 4.83 -0.20
N ALA A 41 2.60 5.47 0.89
CA ALA A 41 3.96 5.98 0.98
C ALA A 41 4.98 4.84 0.90
N LEU A 42 4.71 3.72 1.59
CA LEU A 42 5.58 2.56 1.54
C LEU A 42 5.62 1.95 0.14
N ALA A 43 4.46 1.81 -0.51
CA ALA A 43 4.39 1.28 -1.87
C ALA A 43 5.20 2.13 -2.85
N ARG A 44 5.08 3.46 -2.77
CA ARG A 44 5.85 4.36 -3.63
C ARG A 44 7.35 4.19 -3.42
N ARG A 45 7.77 4.03 -2.16
CA ARG A 45 9.18 3.83 -1.83
C ARG A 45 9.69 2.51 -2.40
N VAL A 46 8.92 1.43 -2.25
CA VAL A 46 9.28 0.11 -2.78
C VAL A 46 9.41 0.16 -4.30
N LEU A 47 8.46 0.81 -4.97
CA LEU A 47 8.49 0.94 -6.43
C LEU A 47 9.65 1.82 -6.90
N ALA A 48 9.93 2.91 -6.20
CA ALA A 48 11.06 3.77 -6.51
C ALA A 48 12.37 2.99 -6.39
N ASP A 49 12.47 2.13 -5.39
CA ASP A 49 13.64 1.30 -5.18
C ASP A 49 13.81 0.27 -6.32
N ARG A 50 12.71 -0.32 -6.78
CA ARG A 50 12.74 -1.23 -7.93
C ARG A 50 13.20 -0.52 -9.20
N ILE A 51 12.71 0.68 -9.45
CA ILE A 51 13.13 1.48 -10.60
C ILE A 51 14.62 1.75 -10.52
N ARG A 52 15.12 2.08 -9.34
CA ARG A 52 16.54 2.34 -9.11
C ARG A 52 17.40 1.11 -9.45
N HIS A 53 16.87 -0.08 -9.25
CA HIS A 53 17.54 -1.34 -9.56
C HIS A 53 17.27 -1.83 -10.99
N GLY A 54 16.74 -0.99 -11.86
CA GLY A 54 16.58 -1.28 -13.27
C GLY A 54 15.26 -1.92 -13.67
N GLU A 55 14.34 -2.13 -12.74
CA GLU A 55 13.01 -2.62 -13.10
C GLU A 55 12.19 -1.50 -13.73
N GLN A 56 11.38 -1.86 -14.71
CA GLN A 56 10.44 -0.93 -15.32
C GLN A 56 9.06 -1.16 -14.75
N ILE A 57 8.37 -0.05 -14.43
CA ILE A 57 7.00 -0.11 -13.96
C ILE A 57 6.12 0.41 -15.09
N PRO A 58 5.26 -0.43 -15.67
CA PRO A 58 4.46 -0.03 -16.82
C PRO A 58 3.36 0.94 -16.43
N GLY A 59 3.24 2.03 -17.20
CA GLY A 59 2.16 2.98 -17.07
C GLY A 59 2.22 3.84 -15.82
N ASP A 60 1.17 4.59 -15.60
CA ASP A 60 1.02 5.43 -14.42
C ASP A 60 0.61 4.60 -13.22
N LEU A 61 1.03 5.04 -12.04
CA LEU A 61 0.66 4.37 -10.80
C LEU A 61 -0.73 4.82 -10.36
N LYS A 62 -1.59 3.84 -10.10
CA LYS A 62 -2.95 4.09 -9.63
C LYS A 62 -3.24 3.21 -8.42
N PHE A 63 -3.80 3.79 -7.38
CA PHE A 63 -4.25 3.04 -6.22
C PHE A 63 -5.77 2.87 -6.25
N GLU A 64 -6.21 1.66 -5.94
CA GLU A 64 -7.63 1.36 -5.76
C GLU A 64 -7.82 0.78 -4.36
N ARG A 65 -8.93 1.12 -3.73
CA ARG A 65 -9.28 0.58 -2.43
C ARG A 65 -10.31 -0.53 -2.60
N ARG A 66 -10.07 -1.65 -1.92
CA ARG A 66 -11.05 -2.71 -1.83
C ARG A 66 -11.76 -2.59 -0.49
N ALA A 67 -13.09 -2.55 -0.53
CA ALA A 67 -13.90 -2.60 0.69
C ALA A 67 -13.77 -3.99 1.31
N ALA A 68 -13.47 -4.02 2.57
CA ALA A 68 -13.38 -5.28 3.31
C ALA A 68 -14.79 -5.79 3.62
#